data_f8a3f2ebd0cde5f2c7205271b8eec10c
#
_entry.id   f8a3f2ebd0cde5f2c7205271b8eec10c
#
_cell.length_a   1.000
_cell.length_b   1.000
_cell.length_c   1.000
_cell.angle_alpha   90.00
_cell.angle_beta   90.00
_cell.angle_gamma   90.00
#
_symmetry.space_group_name_H-M   'P 1'
#
loop_
_entity.id
_entity.type
_entity.pdbx_description
1 polymer ?
#
loop_
_entity_poly.entity_id
_entity_poly.type
_entity_poly.pdbx_seq_one_letter_code
_entity_poly.pdbx_strand_id
1 'polypeptide(L)'
;AHVHPRAAGWVERLQVRAEGDEVTRGQVLMDLYSPEIVTAQEEYLLALEGIAVAGRRQQSLVEGSRRRLRLLEVPDSVIAAIGKTREVQETVPVLAPMAGVITRLGLREGMYVKPDMELFTISDVSSVWVQVDVFEHQADQVHQGSPARIDIPALPGRIWEAEVDYIYPELNPMTRTLRIRLRFKNPG
;
A
#
# COMPACT_ATOMS: atom_id res chain seq x y z
N ALA A 1 -1.25 4.43 -0.64
CA ALA A 1 -0.07 3.77 -1.23
C ALA A 1 -0.39 3.38 -2.67
N HIS A 2 0.60 3.55 -3.54
CA HIS A 2 0.53 3.09 -4.93
C HIS A 2 1.26 1.76 -5.04
N VAL A 3 0.65 0.78 -5.66
CA VAL A 3 1.21 -0.56 -5.86
C VAL A 3 1.59 -0.70 -7.34
N HIS A 4 2.87 -0.96 -7.58
CA HIS A 4 3.44 -1.18 -8.91
C HIS A 4 4.10 -2.56 -8.93
N PRO A 5 4.07 -3.31 -10.05
CA PRO A 5 4.81 -4.56 -10.14
C PRO A 5 6.32 -4.27 -10.26
N ARG A 6 7.16 -5.15 -9.76
CA ARG A 6 8.63 -5.03 -9.92
C ARG A 6 9.15 -5.73 -11.17
N ALA A 7 8.36 -6.64 -11.71
CA ALA A 7 8.64 -7.35 -12.93
C ALA A 7 7.47 -7.27 -13.89
N ALA A 8 7.75 -7.32 -15.19
CA ALA A 8 6.71 -7.42 -16.19
C ALA A 8 6.09 -8.83 -16.19
N GLY A 9 4.79 -8.92 -16.46
CA GLY A 9 4.09 -10.21 -16.43
C GLY A 9 2.62 -10.11 -16.75
N TRP A 10 1.89 -11.19 -16.48
CA TRP A 10 0.44 -11.29 -16.69
C TRP A 10 -0.27 -11.49 -15.36
N VAL A 11 -1.41 -10.83 -15.22
CA VAL A 11 -2.32 -11.01 -14.10
C VAL A 11 -3.10 -12.30 -14.31
N GLU A 12 -2.78 -13.36 -13.54
CA GLU A 12 -3.47 -14.65 -13.67
C GLU A 12 -4.78 -14.67 -12.90
N ARG A 13 -4.76 -14.12 -11.70
CA ARG A 13 -5.94 -14.06 -10.84
C ARG A 13 -5.99 -12.75 -10.09
N LEU A 14 -7.19 -12.18 -10.00
CA LEU A 14 -7.45 -10.95 -9.25
C LEU A 14 -8.30 -11.27 -8.02
N GLN A 15 -7.75 -11.02 -6.83
CA GLN A 15 -8.44 -11.29 -5.55
C GLN A 15 -9.33 -10.11 -5.12
N VAL A 16 -8.98 -8.90 -5.55
CA VAL A 16 -9.74 -7.66 -5.33
C VAL A 16 -10.65 -7.43 -6.53
N ARG A 17 -11.94 -7.18 -6.29
CA ARG A 17 -12.95 -7.16 -7.35
C ARG A 17 -13.37 -5.77 -7.78
N ALA A 18 -13.31 -4.78 -6.87
CA ALA A 18 -13.81 -3.44 -7.14
C ALA A 18 -13.04 -2.36 -6.36
N GLU A 19 -13.13 -1.15 -6.86
CA GLU A 19 -12.84 0.04 -6.07
C GLU A 19 -13.85 0.12 -4.92
N GLY A 20 -13.38 0.46 -3.73
CA GLY A 20 -14.15 0.41 -2.50
C GLY A 20 -13.89 -0.84 -1.64
N ASP A 21 -13.25 -1.88 -2.18
CA ASP A 21 -12.91 -3.08 -1.40
C ASP A 21 -11.90 -2.73 -0.29
N GLU A 22 -12.17 -3.22 0.92
CA GLU A 22 -11.26 -3.11 2.05
C GLU A 22 -10.19 -4.19 1.98
N VAL A 23 -8.95 -3.81 2.27
CA VAL A 23 -7.82 -4.74 2.30
C VAL A 23 -7.02 -4.58 3.58
N THR A 24 -6.46 -5.67 4.04
CA THR A 24 -5.54 -5.70 5.18
C THR A 24 -4.11 -5.80 4.70
N ARG A 25 -3.16 -5.32 5.50
CA ARG A 25 -1.73 -5.44 5.19
C ARG A 25 -1.33 -6.91 5.01
N GLY A 26 -0.67 -7.22 3.90
CA GLY A 26 -0.24 -8.59 3.58
C GLY A 26 -1.31 -9.44 2.90
N GLN A 27 -2.51 -8.91 2.69
CA GLN A 27 -3.55 -9.59 1.90
C GLN A 27 -3.12 -9.71 0.46
N VAL A 28 -3.40 -10.87 -0.17
CA VAL A 28 -3.15 -11.08 -1.59
C VAL A 28 -4.12 -10.22 -2.41
N LEU A 29 -3.58 -9.41 -3.29
CA LEU A 29 -4.35 -8.57 -4.22
C LEU A 29 -4.55 -9.26 -5.55
N MET A 30 -3.50 -9.90 -6.06
CA MET A 30 -3.50 -10.65 -7.31
C MET A 30 -2.38 -11.68 -7.33
N ASP A 31 -2.47 -12.63 -8.26
CA ASP A 31 -1.42 -13.57 -8.63
C ASP A 31 -0.80 -13.13 -9.96
N LEU A 32 0.52 -12.94 -9.97
CA LEU A 32 1.29 -12.48 -11.13
C LEU A 32 2.11 -13.64 -11.70
N TYR A 33 1.95 -13.92 -12.97
CA TYR A 33 2.90 -14.70 -13.75
C TYR A 33 3.96 -13.80 -14.37
N SER A 34 5.24 -14.05 -14.10
CA SER A 34 6.36 -13.29 -14.67
C SER A 34 7.50 -14.21 -15.03
N PRO A 35 7.91 -14.27 -16.32
CA PRO A 35 9.09 -15.05 -16.74
C PRO A 35 10.36 -14.65 -16.02
N GLU A 36 10.52 -13.36 -15.70
CA GLU A 36 11.67 -12.86 -14.94
C GLU A 36 11.72 -13.44 -13.52
N ILE A 37 10.56 -13.52 -12.85
CA ILE A 37 10.46 -14.10 -11.50
C ILE A 37 10.69 -15.61 -11.56
N VAL A 38 10.17 -16.30 -12.58
CA VAL A 38 10.42 -17.73 -12.80
C VAL A 38 11.92 -18.00 -12.95
N THR A 39 12.59 -17.27 -13.84
CA THR A 39 14.04 -17.40 -14.04
C THR A 39 14.83 -17.13 -12.74
N ALA A 40 14.43 -16.10 -11.97
CA ALA A 40 15.09 -15.81 -10.68
C ALA A 40 14.88 -16.94 -9.65
N GLN A 41 13.76 -17.65 -9.69
CA GLN A 41 13.52 -18.82 -8.85
C GLN A 41 14.38 -20.01 -9.28
N GLU A 42 14.52 -20.24 -10.59
CA GLU A 42 15.42 -21.28 -11.12
C GLU A 42 16.86 -21.03 -10.71
N GLU A 43 17.34 -19.79 -10.84
CA GLU A 43 18.68 -19.41 -10.36
C GLU A 43 18.86 -19.67 -8.85
N TYR A 44 17.83 -19.38 -8.05
CA TYR A 44 17.86 -19.66 -6.61
C TYR A 44 17.90 -21.15 -6.31
N LEU A 45 17.15 -21.98 -7.03
CA LEU A 45 17.16 -23.44 -6.89
C LEU A 45 18.52 -24.03 -7.28
N LEU A 46 19.10 -23.61 -8.41
CA LEU A 46 20.44 -24.02 -8.84
C LEU A 46 21.51 -23.64 -7.79
N ALA A 47 21.40 -22.43 -7.20
CA ALA A 47 22.30 -22.03 -6.14
C ALA A 47 22.17 -22.92 -4.90
N LEU A 48 20.95 -23.36 -4.56
CA LEU A 48 20.72 -24.27 -3.43
C LEU A 48 21.26 -25.69 -3.67
N GLU A 49 21.22 -26.20 -4.90
CA GLU A 49 21.76 -27.52 -5.25
C GLU A 49 23.27 -27.59 -5.09
N GLY A 50 23.97 -26.52 -5.43
CA GLY A 50 25.43 -26.46 -5.34
C GLY A 50 25.98 -26.37 -3.92
N ILE A 51 25.18 -26.14 -2.87
CA ILE A 51 25.64 -26.01 -1.48
C ILE A 51 26.39 -27.26 -1.00
N ALA A 52 25.98 -28.44 -1.45
CA ALA A 52 26.59 -29.70 -1.03
C ALA A 52 28.06 -29.87 -1.50
N VAL A 53 28.50 -29.11 -2.50
CA VAL A 53 29.76 -29.30 -3.19
C VAL A 53 30.78 -28.16 -2.98
N ALA A 54 30.37 -26.91 -2.78
CA ALA A 54 31.25 -25.74 -2.96
C ALA A 54 31.42 -24.78 -1.76
N GLY A 55 30.93 -25.07 -0.57
CA GLY A 55 31.23 -24.34 0.67
C GLY A 55 30.81 -22.86 0.67
N ARG A 56 31.64 -21.94 1.24
CA ARG A 56 31.31 -20.51 1.43
C ARG A 56 30.97 -19.76 0.14
N ARG A 57 31.54 -20.12 -0.99
CA ARG A 57 31.28 -19.45 -2.27
C ARG A 57 29.85 -19.68 -2.74
N GLN A 58 29.31 -20.86 -2.45
CA GLN A 58 27.95 -21.20 -2.78
C GLN A 58 26.94 -20.50 -1.88
N GLN A 59 27.27 -20.30 -0.60
CA GLN A 59 26.40 -19.52 0.30
C GLN A 59 26.18 -18.09 -0.20
N SER A 60 27.22 -17.44 -0.72
CA SER A 60 27.09 -16.09 -1.28
C SER A 60 26.19 -16.03 -2.53
N LEU A 61 26.21 -17.11 -3.35
CA LEU A 61 25.31 -17.22 -4.51
C LEU A 61 23.84 -17.40 -4.07
N VAL A 62 23.60 -18.24 -3.07
CA VAL A 62 22.25 -18.43 -2.50
C VAL A 62 21.72 -17.12 -1.91
N GLU A 63 22.54 -16.40 -1.16
CA GLU A 63 22.14 -15.10 -0.61
C GLU A 63 21.88 -14.06 -1.70
N GLY A 64 22.70 -14.07 -2.77
CA GLY A 64 22.54 -13.20 -3.93
C GLY A 64 21.24 -13.44 -4.68
N SER A 65 20.95 -14.71 -5.03
CA SER A 65 19.71 -15.09 -5.72
C SER A 65 18.47 -14.87 -4.84
N ARG A 66 18.56 -15.14 -3.53
CA ARG A 66 17.49 -14.82 -2.58
C ARG A 66 17.23 -13.31 -2.49
N ARG A 67 18.29 -12.49 -2.48
CA ARG A 67 18.15 -11.03 -2.51
C ARG A 67 17.49 -10.57 -3.80
N ARG A 68 17.82 -11.16 -4.94
CA ARG A 68 17.18 -10.85 -6.22
C ARG A 68 15.66 -11.11 -6.17
N LEU A 69 15.23 -12.26 -5.65
CA LEU A 69 13.82 -12.57 -5.46
C LEU A 69 13.10 -11.51 -4.57
N ARG A 70 13.74 -11.06 -3.49
CA ARG A 70 13.19 -10.00 -2.64
C ARG A 70 13.10 -8.65 -3.35
N LEU A 71 14.07 -8.31 -4.21
CA LEU A 71 14.02 -7.09 -5.02
C LEU A 71 12.90 -7.12 -6.04
N LEU A 72 12.50 -8.31 -6.50
CA LEU A 72 11.32 -8.54 -7.33
C LEU A 72 10.02 -8.61 -6.50
N GLU A 73 10.11 -8.30 -5.20
CA GLU A 73 8.99 -8.32 -4.24
C GLU A 73 8.31 -9.70 -4.10
N VAL A 74 9.04 -10.78 -4.39
CA VAL A 74 8.57 -12.14 -4.06
C VAL A 74 8.51 -12.28 -2.54
N PRO A 75 7.35 -12.64 -1.95
CA PRO A 75 7.19 -12.77 -0.51
C PRO A 75 8.15 -13.78 0.10
N ASP A 76 8.67 -13.50 1.31
CA ASP A 76 9.60 -14.42 2.01
C ASP A 76 8.98 -15.81 2.26
N SER A 77 7.66 -15.88 2.44
CA SER A 77 6.92 -17.14 2.55
C SER A 77 7.01 -17.99 1.30
N VAL A 78 6.92 -17.37 0.11
CA VAL A 78 7.07 -18.02 -1.19
C VAL A 78 8.51 -18.47 -1.38
N ILE A 79 9.50 -17.60 -1.08
CA ILE A 79 10.92 -17.96 -1.17
C ILE A 79 11.25 -19.15 -0.25
N ALA A 80 10.69 -19.16 0.96
CA ALA A 80 10.87 -20.29 1.90
C ALA A 80 10.22 -21.58 1.39
N ALA A 81 9.02 -21.48 0.79
CA ALA A 81 8.33 -22.61 0.18
C ALA A 81 9.15 -23.21 -0.96
N ILE A 82 9.64 -22.39 -1.90
CA ILE A 82 10.50 -22.82 -3.01
C ILE A 82 11.76 -23.51 -2.50
N GLY A 83 12.41 -22.93 -1.49
CA GLY A 83 13.60 -23.52 -0.87
C GLY A 83 13.35 -24.89 -0.22
N LYS A 84 12.12 -25.13 0.26
CA LYS A 84 11.69 -26.38 0.91
C LYS A 84 11.22 -27.43 -0.11
N THR A 85 10.33 -27.04 -1.04
CA THR A 85 9.73 -27.95 -2.03
C THR A 85 10.66 -28.27 -3.18
N ARG A 86 11.62 -27.36 -3.46
CA ARG A 86 12.50 -27.42 -4.64
C ARG A 86 11.73 -27.31 -5.96
N GLU A 87 10.59 -26.68 -5.93
CA GLU A 87 9.74 -26.46 -7.09
C GLU A 87 9.56 -24.98 -7.35
N VAL A 88 9.59 -24.58 -8.62
CA VAL A 88 9.28 -23.23 -9.07
C VAL A 88 7.79 -22.98 -8.93
N GLN A 89 7.41 -21.81 -8.45
CA GLN A 89 6.03 -21.34 -8.47
C GLN A 89 5.84 -20.45 -9.71
N GLU A 90 4.98 -20.88 -10.62
CA GLU A 90 4.71 -20.15 -11.87
C GLU A 90 4.11 -18.78 -11.59
N THR A 91 3.25 -18.68 -10.58
CA THR A 91 2.64 -17.43 -10.15
C THR A 91 3.09 -17.03 -8.76
N VAL A 92 3.25 -15.74 -8.53
CA VAL A 92 3.57 -15.18 -7.22
C VAL A 92 2.50 -14.20 -6.78
N PRO A 93 2.12 -14.19 -5.49
CA PRO A 93 1.14 -13.26 -4.98
C PRO A 93 1.75 -11.85 -4.84
N VAL A 94 1.01 -10.85 -5.29
CA VAL A 94 1.27 -9.44 -4.99
C VAL A 94 0.45 -9.07 -3.77
N LEU A 95 1.13 -8.56 -2.73
CA LEU A 95 0.52 -8.32 -1.42
C LEU A 95 0.23 -6.84 -1.21
N ALA A 96 -0.82 -6.54 -0.44
CA ALA A 96 -1.13 -5.19 0.03
C ALA A 96 -0.03 -4.70 1.00
N PRO A 97 0.62 -3.55 0.72
CA PRO A 97 1.67 -3.01 1.59
C PRO A 97 1.12 -2.42 2.89
N MET A 98 -0.16 -2.08 2.92
CA MET A 98 -0.86 -1.48 4.06
C MET A 98 -2.33 -1.89 4.07
N ALA A 99 -2.99 -1.71 5.22
CA ALA A 99 -4.44 -1.78 5.30
C ALA A 99 -5.07 -0.50 4.74
N GLY A 100 -6.26 -0.61 4.19
CA GLY A 100 -7.01 0.53 3.65
C GLY A 100 -8.08 0.11 2.65
N VAL A 101 -8.54 1.06 1.87
CA VAL A 101 -9.54 0.86 0.82
C VAL A 101 -8.90 1.03 -0.56
N ILE A 102 -9.24 0.16 -1.49
CA ILE A 102 -8.85 0.30 -2.89
C ILE A 102 -9.58 1.49 -3.50
N THR A 103 -8.85 2.54 -3.82
CA THR A 103 -9.42 3.75 -4.44
C THR A 103 -9.21 3.79 -5.95
N ARG A 104 -8.33 2.92 -6.47
CA ARG A 104 -8.12 2.75 -7.90
C ARG A 104 -7.74 1.31 -8.22
N LEU A 105 -8.41 0.74 -9.21
CA LEU A 105 -8.18 -0.59 -9.75
C LEU A 105 -7.93 -0.47 -11.26
N GLY A 106 -6.65 -0.42 -11.67
CA GLY A 106 -6.24 -0.18 -13.05
C GLY A 106 -6.00 -1.43 -13.90
N LEU A 107 -6.41 -2.62 -13.43
CA LEU A 107 -6.07 -3.90 -14.07
C LEU A 107 -7.23 -4.88 -14.14
N ARG A 108 -7.04 -5.93 -14.94
CA ARG A 108 -7.98 -7.05 -15.11
C ARG A 108 -7.20 -8.35 -15.24
N GLU A 109 -7.85 -9.47 -14.96
CA GLU A 109 -7.29 -10.80 -15.23
C GLU A 109 -6.93 -10.95 -16.71
N GLY A 110 -5.82 -11.62 -16.99
CA GLY A 110 -5.24 -11.77 -18.33
C GLY A 110 -4.48 -10.55 -18.85
N MET A 111 -4.48 -9.43 -18.11
CA MET A 111 -3.78 -8.21 -18.55
C MET A 111 -2.28 -8.34 -18.38
N TYR A 112 -1.52 -7.87 -19.38
CA TYR A 112 -0.08 -7.71 -19.28
C TYR A 112 0.27 -6.42 -18.55
N VAL A 113 1.13 -6.50 -17.53
CA VAL A 113 1.55 -5.39 -16.69
C VAL A 113 3.06 -5.17 -16.73
N LYS A 114 3.49 -3.93 -16.51
CA LYS A 114 4.89 -3.50 -16.51
C LYS A 114 5.21 -2.72 -15.24
N PRO A 115 6.50 -2.59 -14.85
CA PRO A 115 6.91 -1.88 -13.63
C PRO A 115 6.49 -0.41 -13.53
N ASP A 116 6.23 0.26 -14.64
CA ASP A 116 5.76 1.64 -14.72
C ASP A 116 4.24 1.81 -14.56
N MET A 117 3.50 0.69 -14.55
CA MET A 117 2.04 0.72 -14.43
C MET A 117 1.63 0.73 -12.96
N GLU A 118 0.74 1.66 -12.61
CA GLU A 118 0.06 1.63 -11.33
C GLU A 118 -1.06 0.60 -11.36
N LEU A 119 -0.96 -0.42 -10.52
CA LEU A 119 -1.91 -1.53 -10.45
C LEU A 119 -3.08 -1.19 -9.52
N PHE A 120 -2.74 -0.75 -8.32
CA PHE A 120 -3.70 -0.40 -7.27
C PHE A 120 -3.28 0.89 -6.59
N THR A 121 -4.27 1.67 -6.17
CA THR A 121 -4.09 2.71 -5.15
C THR A 121 -4.86 2.30 -3.91
N ILE A 122 -4.14 2.18 -2.78
CA ILE A 122 -4.71 1.89 -1.47
C ILE A 122 -4.66 3.15 -0.63
N SER A 123 -5.80 3.62 -0.15
CA SER A 123 -5.92 4.79 0.70
C SER A 123 -6.24 4.37 2.13
N ASP A 124 -5.54 4.96 3.08
CA ASP A 124 -5.88 4.85 4.49
C ASP A 124 -7.07 5.78 4.76
N VAL A 125 -8.18 5.20 5.12
CA VAL A 125 -9.42 5.93 5.46
C VAL A 125 -9.70 5.95 6.96
N SER A 126 -8.74 5.50 7.78
CA SER A 126 -8.87 5.47 9.25
C SER A 126 -8.98 6.86 9.87
N SER A 127 -8.55 7.89 9.15
CA SER A 127 -8.70 9.28 9.56
C SER A 127 -9.16 10.14 8.39
N VAL A 128 -9.97 11.14 8.71
CA VAL A 128 -10.49 12.12 7.75
C VAL A 128 -10.06 13.51 8.19
N TRP A 129 -9.74 14.36 7.23
CA TRP A 129 -9.47 15.77 7.48
C TRP A 129 -10.60 16.63 6.95
N VAL A 130 -11.01 17.61 7.75
CA VAL A 130 -11.91 18.67 7.32
C VAL A 130 -11.18 20.00 7.40
N GLN A 131 -11.28 20.76 6.32
CA GLN A 131 -10.83 22.15 6.31
C GLN A 131 -11.99 23.06 6.69
N VAL A 132 -11.75 23.92 7.65
CA VAL A 132 -12.73 24.89 8.17
C VAL A 132 -12.11 26.26 8.09
N ASP A 133 -12.87 27.23 7.68
CA ASP A 133 -12.48 28.64 7.68
C ASP A 133 -13.00 29.30 8.95
N VAL A 134 -12.08 29.85 9.77
CA VAL A 134 -12.37 30.55 11.03
C VAL A 134 -12.15 32.03 10.83
N PHE A 135 -13.07 32.87 11.29
CA PHE A 135 -12.92 34.31 11.19
C PHE A 135 -11.73 34.83 12.02
N GLU A 136 -11.04 35.86 11.53
CA GLU A 136 -9.86 36.48 12.14
C GLU A 136 -10.05 36.78 13.64
N HIS A 137 -11.21 37.33 14.01
CA HIS A 137 -11.53 37.67 15.42
C HIS A 137 -11.71 36.46 16.35
N GLN A 138 -11.81 35.24 15.81
CA GLN A 138 -11.92 33.99 16.55
C GLN A 138 -10.60 33.19 16.52
N ALA A 139 -9.67 33.57 15.63
CA ALA A 139 -8.45 32.83 15.40
C ALA A 139 -7.56 32.70 16.65
N ASP A 140 -7.54 33.75 17.50
CA ASP A 140 -6.77 33.76 18.75
C ASP A 140 -7.23 32.71 19.78
N GLN A 141 -8.45 32.19 19.63
CA GLN A 141 -9.01 31.17 20.53
C GLN A 141 -8.69 29.74 20.04
N VAL A 142 -8.17 29.59 18.82
CA VAL A 142 -7.92 28.30 18.19
C VAL A 142 -6.42 28.00 18.20
N HIS A 143 -6.05 26.92 18.86
CA HIS A 143 -4.65 26.45 18.91
C HIS A 143 -4.58 25.03 18.38
N GLN A 144 -3.39 24.64 17.89
CA GLN A 144 -3.14 23.24 17.52
C GLN A 144 -3.37 22.34 18.75
N GLY A 145 -4.12 21.24 18.55
CA GLY A 145 -4.54 20.33 19.61
C GLY A 145 -5.86 20.74 20.30
N SER A 146 -6.45 21.90 19.96
CA SER A 146 -7.77 22.28 20.51
C SER A 146 -8.83 21.29 20.08
N PRO A 147 -9.72 20.84 21.01
CA PRO A 147 -10.83 19.97 20.66
C PRO A 147 -11.87 20.72 19.82
N ALA A 148 -12.42 20.04 18.85
CA ALA A 148 -13.47 20.53 17.98
C ALA A 148 -14.61 19.52 17.90
N ARG A 149 -15.83 20.02 17.74
CA ARG A 149 -17.00 19.19 17.47
C ARG A 149 -17.58 19.57 16.12
N ILE A 150 -17.90 18.56 15.34
CA ILE A 150 -18.50 18.75 14.03
C ILE A 150 -19.87 18.11 14.03
N ASP A 151 -20.86 18.90 13.65
CA ASP A 151 -22.21 18.46 13.37
C ASP A 151 -22.41 18.54 11.84
N ILE A 152 -22.80 17.41 11.26
CA ILE A 152 -23.02 17.31 9.81
C ILE A 152 -24.54 17.24 9.60
N PRO A 153 -25.17 18.26 8.97
CA PRO A 153 -26.62 18.30 8.77
C PRO A 153 -27.17 17.08 8.01
N ALA A 154 -26.36 16.46 7.16
CA ALA A 154 -26.73 15.24 6.42
C ALA A 154 -26.80 13.98 7.30
N LEU A 155 -26.26 14.01 8.52
CA LEU A 155 -26.20 12.90 9.47
C LEU A 155 -26.67 13.37 10.85
N PRO A 156 -27.96 13.73 11.01
CA PRO A 156 -28.49 14.33 12.23
C PRO A 156 -28.32 13.39 13.43
N GLY A 157 -27.87 13.96 14.57
CA GLY A 157 -27.64 13.23 15.81
C GLY A 157 -26.28 12.58 15.96
N ARG A 158 -25.39 12.67 14.96
CA ARG A 158 -23.99 12.26 15.05
C ARG A 158 -23.10 13.49 15.28
N ILE A 159 -22.50 13.55 16.45
CA ILE A 159 -21.47 14.54 16.77
C ILE A 159 -20.10 13.85 16.60
N TRP A 160 -19.23 14.46 15.82
CA TRP A 160 -17.89 13.97 15.59
C TRP A 160 -16.89 14.77 16.42
N GLU A 161 -16.11 14.09 17.23
CA GLU A 161 -15.02 14.70 17.97
C GLU A 161 -13.78 14.75 17.09
N ALA A 162 -13.19 15.93 16.98
CA ALA A 162 -12.02 16.23 16.19
C ALA A 162 -11.01 17.01 17.01
N GLU A 163 -9.79 17.11 16.50
CA GLU A 163 -8.74 17.98 17.04
C GLU A 163 -8.23 18.89 15.92
N VAL A 164 -7.83 20.10 16.29
CA VAL A 164 -7.12 21.01 15.39
C VAL A 164 -5.75 20.43 15.10
N ASP A 165 -5.57 19.90 13.90
CA ASP A 165 -4.34 19.27 13.44
C ASP A 165 -3.32 20.30 12.93
N TYR A 166 -3.80 21.30 12.19
CA TYR A 166 -2.95 22.33 11.60
C TYR A 166 -3.70 23.64 11.38
N ILE A 167 -3.00 24.75 11.60
CA ILE A 167 -3.48 26.10 11.32
C ILE A 167 -2.63 26.68 10.20
N TYR A 168 -3.26 26.99 9.07
CA TYR A 168 -2.56 27.58 7.92
C TYR A 168 -2.18 29.03 8.26
N PRO A 169 -0.92 29.47 8.03
CA PRO A 169 -0.47 30.81 8.43
C PRO A 169 -1.00 31.94 7.52
N GLU A 170 -1.70 31.59 6.45
CA GLU A 170 -2.20 32.55 5.48
C GLU A 170 -3.64 32.94 5.78
N LEU A 171 -3.86 34.24 5.99
CA LEU A 171 -5.19 34.82 6.09
C LEU A 171 -5.75 35.06 4.67
N ASN A 172 -6.96 34.58 4.41
CA ASN A 172 -7.65 34.91 3.15
C ASN A 172 -8.10 36.39 3.20
N PRO A 173 -7.54 37.28 2.34
CA PRO A 173 -7.83 38.71 2.43
C PRO A 173 -9.24 39.07 1.99
N MET A 174 -9.90 38.21 1.20
CA MET A 174 -11.24 38.45 0.69
C MET A 174 -12.33 38.15 1.74
N THR A 175 -12.15 37.04 2.46
CA THR A 175 -13.11 36.55 3.46
C THR A 175 -12.71 36.89 4.90
N ARG A 176 -11.46 37.33 5.12
CA ARG A 176 -10.85 37.55 6.45
C ARG A 176 -10.97 36.30 7.33
N THR A 177 -10.68 35.15 6.74
CA THR A 177 -10.73 33.87 7.44
C THR A 177 -9.34 33.24 7.44
N LEU A 178 -9.06 32.54 8.54
CA LEU A 178 -7.92 31.67 8.70
C LEU A 178 -8.38 30.23 8.44
N ARG A 179 -7.65 29.51 7.60
CA ARG A 179 -7.96 28.11 7.33
C ARG A 179 -7.32 27.25 8.40
N ILE A 180 -8.11 26.32 8.94
CA ILE A 180 -7.66 25.30 9.87
C ILE A 180 -8.00 23.91 9.34
N ARG A 181 -7.17 22.93 9.67
CA ARG A 181 -7.39 21.53 9.37
C ARG A 181 -7.75 20.79 10.65
N LEU A 182 -8.93 20.18 10.66
CA LEU A 182 -9.36 19.31 11.74
C LEU A 182 -9.14 17.86 11.32
N ARG A 183 -8.70 17.02 12.25
CA ARG A 183 -8.53 15.59 12.05
C ARG A 183 -9.47 14.84 12.97
N PHE A 184 -10.20 13.87 12.39
CA PHE A 184 -10.96 12.90 13.16
C PHE A 184 -10.65 11.48 12.78
N LYS A 185 -10.88 10.59 13.74
CA LYS A 185 -10.88 9.16 13.49
C LYS A 185 -12.14 8.80 12.72
N ASN A 186 -11.97 8.05 11.64
CA ASN A 186 -13.11 7.46 10.93
C ASN A 186 -13.37 6.07 11.53
N PRO A 187 -14.45 5.86 12.25
CA PRO A 187 -14.73 4.56 12.88
C PRO A 187 -15.26 3.50 11.91
N GLY A 188 -15.45 3.84 10.60
CA GLY A 188 -16.09 2.97 9.61
C GLY A 188 -17.58 3.25 9.47
#